data_c4d9afbe3d72ee8643e9e01133ab6670
#
_entry.id   c4d9afbe3d72ee8643e9e01133ab6670
#
_cell.length_a   1.000
_cell.length_b   1.000
_cell.length_c   1.000
_cell.angle_alpha   90.00
_cell.angle_beta   90.00
_cell.angle_gamma   90.00
#
_symmetry.space_group_name_H-M   'P 1'
#
loop_
_entity.id
_entity.type
_entity.pdbx_description
1 polymer ?
#
loop_
_entity_poly.entity_id
_entity_poly.type
_entity_poly.pdbx_seq_one_letter_code
_entity_poly.pdbx_strand_id
1 'polypeptide(L)'
;AAGGLLAWARRRPVLAGVLLGLGAATKLYPLLLLGPLFVLCLRTGKLRPFAKTAGATAATWLVVNLPIMLLYPAGWAEFFRLNSDRGADPDSIYNVLRSFVGWPNWAPSTLNLVSLVLFAAACAGIGLVALTAPRRPRLAQLCFLVVAAFLLTNKVWSPQYSLWLVPLAVLAIPHRRALLAWMTVDA
;
A
#
# COMPACT_ATOMS: atom_id res chain seq x y z
N ALA A 1 6.39 4.39 7.20
CA ALA A 1 5.94 2.98 7.17
C ALA A 1 6.81 2.08 8.07
N ALA A 2 8.13 1.96 7.86
CA ALA A 2 9.01 1.05 8.62
C ALA A 2 8.96 1.29 10.14
N GLY A 3 9.00 2.56 10.59
CA GLY A 3 8.86 2.91 12.00
C GLY A 3 7.54 2.44 12.62
N GLY A 4 6.43 2.50 11.87
CA GLY A 4 5.13 1.97 12.30
C GLY A 4 5.16 0.46 12.51
N LEU A 5 5.77 -0.30 11.58
CA LEU A 5 5.96 -1.74 11.71
C LEU A 5 6.87 -2.10 12.90
N LEU A 6 7.93 -1.32 13.13
CA LEU A 6 8.81 -1.51 14.28
C LEU A 6 8.08 -1.25 15.61
N ALA A 7 7.28 -0.17 15.69
CA ALA A 7 6.48 0.13 16.86
C ALA A 7 5.45 -0.98 17.14
N TRP A 8 4.83 -1.51 16.08
CA TRP A 8 3.93 -2.66 16.20
C TRP A 8 4.65 -3.90 16.74
N ALA A 9 5.83 -4.23 16.18
CA ALA A 9 6.64 -5.35 16.66
C ALA A 9 7.03 -5.21 18.14
N ARG A 10 7.24 -3.96 18.60
CA ARG A 10 7.50 -3.60 20.01
C ARG A 10 6.23 -3.53 20.88
N ARG A 11 5.10 -4.03 20.39
CA ARG A 11 3.80 -4.03 21.10
C ARG A 11 3.31 -2.62 21.51
N ARG A 12 3.62 -1.60 20.69
CA ARG A 12 3.18 -0.21 20.89
C ARG A 12 2.14 0.18 19.82
N PRO A 13 0.89 -0.31 19.91
CA PRO A 13 -0.09 -0.18 18.84
C PRO A 13 -0.47 1.28 18.54
N VAL A 14 -0.60 2.13 19.55
CA VAL A 14 -0.91 3.55 19.36
C VAL A 14 0.23 4.26 18.61
N LEU A 15 1.48 4.06 19.03
CA LEU A 15 2.64 4.63 18.36
C LEU A 15 2.75 4.13 16.91
N ALA A 16 2.46 2.84 16.69
CA ALA A 16 2.40 2.28 15.33
C ALA A 16 1.38 3.02 14.47
N GLY A 17 0.18 3.26 15.02
CA GLY A 17 -0.87 4.01 14.34
C GLY A 17 -0.49 5.46 14.05
N VAL A 18 0.09 6.17 15.00
CA VAL A 18 0.58 7.55 14.79
C VAL A 18 1.59 7.61 13.66
N LEU A 19 2.59 6.72 13.65
CA LEU A 19 3.62 6.68 12.61
C LEU A 19 3.08 6.28 11.23
N LEU A 20 2.07 5.39 11.19
CA LEU A 20 1.38 5.06 9.94
C LEU A 20 0.50 6.23 9.47
N GLY A 21 -0.19 6.92 10.36
CA GLY A 21 -1.01 8.09 10.07
C GLY A 21 -0.20 9.27 9.53
N LEU A 22 0.94 9.59 10.15
CA LEU A 22 1.88 10.58 9.61
C LEU A 22 2.41 10.17 8.23
N GLY A 23 2.78 8.90 8.07
CA GLY A 23 3.19 8.39 6.76
C GLY A 23 2.10 8.48 5.72
N ALA A 24 0.84 8.20 6.09
CA ALA A 24 -0.31 8.27 5.21
C ALA A 24 -0.68 9.71 4.81
N ALA A 25 -0.42 10.68 5.71
CA ALA A 25 -0.61 12.10 5.40
C ALA A 25 0.41 12.61 4.36
N THR A 26 1.56 11.98 4.23
CA THR A 26 2.56 12.32 3.20
C THR A 26 2.39 11.51 1.91
N LYS A 27 2.07 10.23 2.02
CA LYS A 27 1.84 9.28 0.90
C LYS A 27 0.83 8.23 1.35
N LEU A 28 -0.19 7.94 0.54
CA LEU A 28 -1.29 7.06 0.95
C LEU A 28 -0.90 5.60 1.20
N TYR A 29 0.20 5.10 0.60
CA TYR A 29 0.55 3.68 0.68
C TYR A 29 0.72 3.10 2.11
N PRO A 30 1.14 3.85 3.16
CA PRO A 30 1.19 3.30 4.52
C PRO A 30 -0.16 2.84 5.07
N LEU A 31 -1.29 3.37 4.55
CA LEU A 31 -2.62 2.87 4.91
C LEU A 31 -2.84 1.42 4.47
N LEU A 32 -2.22 1.01 3.37
CA LEU A 32 -2.31 -0.37 2.86
C LEU A 32 -1.77 -1.39 3.87
N LEU A 33 -0.85 -0.98 4.75
CA LEU A 33 -0.26 -1.85 5.78
C LEU A 33 -1.27 -2.23 6.87
N LEU A 34 -2.37 -1.50 7.01
CA LEU A 34 -3.45 -1.86 7.92
C LEU A 34 -4.16 -3.16 7.52
N GLY A 35 -4.23 -3.46 6.20
CA GLY A 35 -4.83 -4.71 5.71
C GLY A 35 -4.12 -5.96 6.27
N PRO A 36 -2.81 -6.13 6.04
CA PRO A 36 -2.02 -7.21 6.65
C PRO A 36 -2.10 -7.28 8.16
N LEU A 37 -2.08 -6.12 8.85
CA LEU A 37 -2.26 -6.06 10.30
C LEU A 37 -3.62 -6.59 10.73
N PHE A 38 -4.69 -6.19 10.03
CA PHE A 38 -6.05 -6.65 10.31
C PHE A 38 -6.16 -8.16 10.15
N VAL A 39 -5.74 -8.71 9.01
CA VAL A 39 -5.86 -10.15 8.72
C VAL A 39 -5.08 -10.98 9.73
N LEU A 40 -3.86 -10.58 10.11
CA LEU A 40 -3.09 -11.29 11.14
C LEU A 40 -3.72 -11.16 12.53
N CYS A 41 -4.30 -10.02 12.87
CA CYS A 41 -5.02 -9.84 14.12
C CYS A 41 -6.31 -10.65 14.15
N LEU A 42 -7.04 -10.74 13.04
CA LEU A 42 -8.22 -11.59 12.90
C LEU A 42 -7.85 -13.06 13.12
N ARG A 43 -6.81 -13.55 12.42
CA ARG A 43 -6.31 -14.92 12.57
C ARG A 43 -5.90 -15.27 14.00
N THR A 44 -5.42 -14.30 14.77
CA THR A 44 -4.91 -14.52 16.14
C THR A 44 -5.88 -14.10 17.24
N GLY A 45 -7.08 -13.62 16.91
CA GLY A 45 -8.08 -13.12 17.86
C GLY A 45 -7.67 -11.82 18.57
N LYS A 46 -6.66 -11.08 18.07
CA LYS A 46 -6.10 -9.89 18.72
C LYS A 46 -6.60 -8.59 18.08
N LEU A 47 -7.91 -8.41 17.98
CA LEU A 47 -8.50 -7.23 17.32
C LEU A 47 -8.35 -5.93 18.12
N ARG A 48 -8.27 -5.97 19.46
CA ARG A 48 -8.09 -4.75 20.28
C ARG A 48 -6.81 -3.96 19.95
N PRO A 49 -5.61 -4.56 19.84
CA PRO A 49 -4.43 -3.86 19.37
C PRO A 49 -4.58 -3.28 17.96
N PHE A 50 -5.22 -4.00 17.05
CA PHE A 50 -5.51 -3.50 15.70
C PHE A 50 -6.41 -2.26 15.75
N ALA A 51 -7.52 -2.30 16.50
CA ALA A 51 -8.42 -1.17 16.64
C ALA A 51 -7.71 0.08 17.18
N LYS A 52 -6.81 -0.07 18.17
CA LYS A 52 -5.98 1.03 18.69
C LYS A 52 -5.06 1.60 17.59
N THR A 53 -4.45 0.74 16.79
CA THR A 53 -3.58 1.19 15.68
C THR A 53 -4.38 1.89 14.59
N ALA A 54 -5.49 1.30 14.14
CA ALA A 54 -6.33 1.89 13.11
C ALA A 54 -6.94 3.24 13.57
N GLY A 55 -7.44 3.31 14.80
CA GLY A 55 -7.96 4.55 15.39
C GLY A 55 -6.89 5.65 15.49
N ALA A 56 -5.68 5.30 15.97
CA ALA A 56 -4.57 6.25 16.03
C ALA A 56 -4.10 6.68 14.63
N THR A 57 -4.14 5.78 13.64
CA THR A 57 -3.82 6.14 12.23
C THR A 57 -4.84 7.13 11.69
N ALA A 58 -6.13 6.86 11.87
CA ALA A 58 -7.20 7.74 11.40
C ALA A 58 -7.15 9.11 12.12
N ALA A 59 -7.01 9.12 13.44
CA ALA A 59 -6.91 10.36 14.21
C ALA A 59 -5.71 11.20 13.77
N THR A 60 -4.54 10.61 13.61
CA THR A 60 -3.33 11.33 13.17
C THR A 60 -3.49 11.87 11.76
N TRP A 61 -4.03 11.06 10.84
CA TRP A 61 -4.30 11.50 9.48
C TRP A 61 -5.28 12.68 9.44
N LEU A 62 -6.35 12.61 10.23
CA LEU A 62 -7.33 13.68 10.35
C LEU A 62 -6.71 14.96 10.94
N VAL A 63 -5.93 14.86 12.01
CA VAL A 63 -5.26 16.03 12.61
C VAL A 63 -4.40 16.77 11.60
N VAL A 64 -3.71 16.05 10.69
CA VAL A 64 -2.87 16.65 9.65
C VAL A 64 -3.70 17.22 8.50
N ASN A 65 -4.74 16.52 8.06
CA ASN A 65 -5.48 16.89 6.86
C ASN A 65 -6.65 17.83 7.13
N LEU A 66 -7.30 17.72 8.29
CA LEU A 66 -8.51 18.47 8.61
C LEU A 66 -8.36 20.01 8.51
N PRO A 67 -7.27 20.62 9.00
CA PRO A 67 -7.08 22.07 8.81
C PRO A 67 -7.07 22.47 7.34
N ILE A 68 -6.39 21.71 6.48
CA ILE A 68 -6.31 21.98 5.05
C ILE A 68 -7.65 21.74 4.37
N MET A 69 -8.36 20.67 4.75
CA MET A 69 -9.70 20.36 4.25
C MET A 69 -10.71 21.46 4.55
N LEU A 70 -10.62 22.08 5.73
CA LEU A 70 -11.55 23.14 6.16
C LEU A 70 -11.19 24.50 5.55
N LEU A 71 -9.91 24.85 5.50
CA LEU A 71 -9.44 26.14 5.01
C LEU A 71 -9.36 26.21 3.48
N TYR A 72 -9.02 25.10 2.82
CA TYR A 72 -8.80 25.03 1.37
C TYR A 72 -9.43 23.77 0.75
N PRO A 73 -10.76 23.59 0.85
CA PRO A 73 -11.41 22.33 0.45
C PRO A 73 -11.19 22.00 -1.03
N ALA A 74 -11.24 22.99 -1.93
CA ALA A 74 -11.01 22.77 -3.35
C ALA A 74 -9.56 22.33 -3.64
N GLY A 75 -8.57 22.98 -3.03
CA GLY A 75 -7.16 22.61 -3.17
C GLY A 75 -6.85 21.22 -2.60
N TRP A 76 -7.49 20.85 -1.48
CA TRP A 76 -7.34 19.52 -0.92
C TRP A 76 -7.98 18.44 -1.82
N ALA A 77 -9.15 18.70 -2.39
CA ALA A 77 -9.86 17.80 -3.28
C ALA A 77 -9.14 17.62 -4.64
N GLU A 78 -8.36 18.62 -5.07
CA GLU A 78 -7.65 18.62 -6.35
C GLU A 78 -6.72 17.43 -6.52
N PHE A 79 -6.05 17.02 -5.44
CA PHE A 79 -5.21 15.79 -5.44
C PHE A 79 -6.01 14.56 -5.90
N PHE A 80 -7.22 14.39 -5.38
CA PHE A 80 -8.06 13.23 -5.72
C PHE A 80 -8.62 13.35 -7.12
N ARG A 81 -9.04 14.56 -7.52
CA ARG A 81 -9.53 14.85 -8.87
C ARG A 81 -8.46 14.56 -9.91
N LEU A 82 -7.25 15.08 -9.75
CA LEU A 82 -6.14 14.85 -10.67
C LEU A 82 -5.79 13.37 -10.78
N ASN A 83 -5.81 12.62 -9.67
CA ASN A 83 -5.54 11.19 -9.72
C ASN A 83 -6.66 10.38 -10.37
N SER A 84 -7.92 10.81 -10.27
CA SER A 84 -9.02 10.13 -10.95
C SER A 84 -9.04 10.38 -12.44
N ASP A 85 -8.72 11.62 -12.87
CA ASP A 85 -8.85 12.05 -14.25
C ASP A 85 -7.63 11.71 -15.12
N ARG A 86 -6.46 11.42 -14.50
CA ARG A 86 -5.25 11.08 -15.28
C ARG A 86 -5.35 9.69 -15.90
N GLY A 87 -4.74 9.54 -17.09
CA GLY A 87 -4.59 8.28 -17.77
C GLY A 87 -3.53 7.36 -17.16
N ALA A 88 -3.15 6.32 -17.90
CA ALA A 88 -2.05 5.43 -17.53
C ALA A 88 -0.70 6.11 -17.72
N ASP A 89 0.16 6.05 -16.71
CA ASP A 89 1.53 6.54 -16.81
C ASP A 89 2.36 5.68 -17.79
N PRO A 90 3.42 6.21 -18.42
CA PRO A 90 4.24 5.50 -19.39
C PRO A 90 4.73 4.13 -18.91
N ASP A 91 5.18 4.06 -17.66
CA ASP A 91 5.76 2.85 -17.06
C ASP A 91 4.72 1.96 -16.36
N SER A 92 3.42 2.29 -16.45
CA SER A 92 2.36 1.45 -15.91
C SER A 92 2.15 0.21 -16.77
N ILE A 93 1.73 -0.91 -16.14
CA ILE A 93 1.41 -2.15 -16.86
C ILE A 93 0.40 -1.92 -18.00
N TYR A 94 -0.53 -0.99 -17.84
CA TYR A 94 -1.55 -0.66 -18.84
C TYR A 94 -0.93 -0.02 -20.09
N ASN A 95 0.03 0.87 -19.92
CA ASN A 95 0.72 1.50 -21.05
C ASN A 95 1.72 0.54 -21.71
N VAL A 96 2.40 -0.29 -20.94
CA VAL A 96 3.27 -1.36 -21.45
C VAL A 96 2.44 -2.32 -22.31
N LEU A 97 1.32 -2.82 -21.81
CA LEU A 97 0.44 -3.71 -22.59
C LEU A 97 -0.11 -3.02 -23.86
N ARG A 98 -0.46 -1.74 -23.77
CA ARG A 98 -0.86 -0.97 -24.95
C ARG A 98 0.23 -0.92 -26.00
N SER A 99 1.47 -0.65 -25.60
CA SER A 99 2.59 -0.43 -26.52
C SER A 99 3.10 -1.73 -27.16
N PHE A 100 3.11 -2.85 -26.39
CA PHE A 100 3.70 -4.11 -26.87
C PHE A 100 2.66 -5.12 -27.36
N VAL A 101 1.42 -5.07 -26.86
CA VAL A 101 0.38 -6.06 -27.19
C VAL A 101 -0.79 -5.42 -27.96
N GLY A 102 -0.75 -4.11 -28.18
CA GLY A 102 -1.81 -3.40 -28.90
C GLY A 102 -3.12 -3.26 -28.11
N TRP A 103 -3.07 -3.27 -26.79
CA TRP A 103 -4.27 -3.07 -25.98
C TRP A 103 -4.89 -1.69 -26.22
N PRO A 104 -6.23 -1.56 -26.12
CA PRO A 104 -6.92 -0.31 -26.33
C PRO A 104 -6.50 0.75 -25.30
N ASN A 105 -6.54 2.01 -25.71
CA ASN A 105 -6.37 3.13 -24.79
C ASN A 105 -7.65 3.32 -24.00
N TRP A 106 -7.68 2.83 -22.76
CA TRP A 106 -8.85 2.93 -21.90
C TRP A 106 -9.03 4.34 -21.32
N ALA A 107 -10.28 4.72 -21.20
CA ALA A 107 -10.64 5.95 -20.48
C ALA A 107 -10.19 5.90 -19.02
N PRO A 108 -9.88 7.05 -18.38
CA PRO A 108 -9.46 7.10 -16.99
C PRO A 108 -10.41 6.39 -16.01
N SER A 109 -11.73 6.46 -16.24
CA SER A 109 -12.74 5.76 -15.43
C SER A 109 -12.59 4.24 -15.50
N THR A 110 -12.39 3.68 -16.70
CA THR A 110 -12.15 2.25 -16.90
C THR A 110 -10.85 1.81 -16.23
N LEU A 111 -9.77 2.60 -16.38
CA LEU A 111 -8.49 2.33 -15.72
C LEU A 111 -8.62 2.33 -14.19
N ASN A 112 -9.39 3.28 -13.63
CA ASN A 112 -9.66 3.32 -12.19
C ASN A 112 -10.36 2.06 -11.72
N LEU A 113 -11.41 1.65 -12.44
CA LEU A 113 -12.18 0.46 -12.08
C LEU A 113 -11.33 -0.80 -12.18
N VAL A 114 -10.61 -0.99 -13.29
CA VAL A 114 -9.78 -2.18 -13.51
C VAL A 114 -8.64 -2.24 -12.48
N SER A 115 -7.95 -1.12 -12.23
CA SER A 115 -6.91 -1.04 -11.19
C SER A 115 -7.46 -1.42 -9.82
N LEU A 116 -8.64 -0.90 -9.47
CA LEU A 116 -9.29 -1.20 -8.19
C LEU A 116 -9.67 -2.69 -8.07
N VAL A 117 -10.28 -3.25 -9.11
CA VAL A 117 -10.70 -4.67 -9.13
C VAL A 117 -9.48 -5.60 -9.03
N LEU A 118 -8.43 -5.34 -9.81
CA LEU A 118 -7.20 -6.13 -9.77
C LEU A 118 -6.52 -6.04 -8.40
N PHE A 119 -6.44 -4.84 -7.83
CA PHE A 119 -5.88 -4.65 -6.49
C PHE A 119 -6.71 -5.35 -5.42
N ALA A 120 -8.05 -5.23 -5.48
CA ALA A 120 -8.94 -5.90 -4.53
C ALA A 120 -8.83 -7.43 -4.63
N ALA A 121 -8.76 -7.98 -5.84
CA ALA A 121 -8.55 -9.41 -6.07
C ALA A 121 -7.20 -9.88 -5.51
N ALA A 122 -6.12 -9.12 -5.74
CA ALA A 122 -4.81 -9.41 -5.17
C ALA A 122 -4.84 -9.38 -3.63
N CYS A 123 -5.46 -8.36 -3.04
CA CYS A 123 -5.63 -8.27 -1.59
C CYS A 123 -6.46 -9.44 -1.02
N ALA A 124 -7.52 -9.85 -1.71
CA ALA A 124 -8.32 -11.02 -1.32
C ALA A 124 -7.49 -12.30 -1.36
N GLY A 125 -6.70 -12.52 -2.42
CA GLY A 125 -5.79 -13.66 -2.53
C GLY A 125 -4.72 -13.68 -1.42
N ILE A 126 -4.08 -12.53 -1.18
CA ILE A 126 -3.09 -12.38 -0.09
C ILE A 126 -3.77 -12.64 1.27
N GLY A 127 -4.96 -12.12 1.49
CA GLY A 127 -5.75 -12.33 2.69
C GLY A 127 -6.12 -13.81 2.89
N LEU A 128 -6.56 -14.49 1.83
CA LEU A 128 -6.86 -15.92 1.85
C LEU A 128 -5.62 -16.73 2.25
N VAL A 129 -4.48 -16.48 1.60
CA VAL A 129 -3.22 -17.14 1.95
C VAL A 129 -2.83 -16.85 3.42
N ALA A 130 -3.00 -15.60 3.88
CA ALA A 130 -2.69 -15.23 5.26
C ALA A 130 -3.57 -15.95 6.28
N LEU A 131 -4.83 -16.25 5.93
CA LEU A 131 -5.77 -16.95 6.81
C LEU A 131 -5.61 -18.48 6.78
N THR A 132 -5.33 -19.05 5.59
CA THR A 132 -5.37 -20.51 5.37
C THR A 132 -3.99 -21.19 5.42
N ALA A 133 -2.89 -20.45 5.21
CA ALA A 133 -1.55 -21.07 5.20
C ALA A 133 -1.26 -21.84 6.50
N PRO A 134 -0.67 -23.07 6.42
CA PRO A 134 -0.36 -23.88 7.59
C PRO A 134 0.55 -23.14 8.59
N ARG A 135 1.56 -22.44 8.07
CA ARG A 135 2.44 -21.56 8.87
C ARG A 135 2.00 -20.12 8.70
N ARG A 136 1.84 -19.40 9.80
CA ARG A 136 1.48 -17.98 9.79
C ARG A 136 2.54 -17.16 9.05
N PRO A 137 2.18 -16.45 7.95
CA PRO A 137 3.10 -15.57 7.27
C PRO A 137 3.57 -14.43 8.19
N ARG A 138 4.77 -13.94 7.95
CA ARG A 138 5.30 -12.79 8.68
C ARG A 138 4.62 -11.51 8.18
N LEU A 139 4.38 -10.58 9.09
CA LEU A 139 3.76 -9.29 8.76
C LEU A 139 4.47 -8.58 7.61
N ALA A 140 5.82 -8.55 7.63
CA ALA A 140 6.60 -7.91 6.58
C ALA A 140 6.37 -8.53 5.19
N GLN A 141 6.17 -9.84 5.10
CA GLN A 141 5.87 -10.53 3.84
C GLN A 141 4.52 -10.09 3.28
N LEU A 142 3.49 -10.04 4.12
CA LEU A 142 2.16 -9.60 3.69
C LEU A 142 2.16 -8.10 3.32
N CYS A 143 2.86 -7.27 4.07
CA CYS A 143 3.02 -5.85 3.75
C CYS A 143 3.74 -5.65 2.42
N PHE A 144 4.81 -6.41 2.16
CA PHE A 144 5.52 -6.38 0.88
C PHE A 144 4.59 -6.78 -0.27
N LEU A 145 3.86 -7.89 -0.14
CA LEU A 145 2.93 -8.37 -1.17
C LEU A 145 1.81 -7.37 -1.48
N VAL A 146 1.22 -6.75 -0.45
CA VAL A 146 0.14 -5.78 -0.66
C VAL A 146 0.65 -4.51 -1.34
N VAL A 147 1.81 -3.99 -0.94
CA VAL A 147 2.39 -2.80 -1.59
C VAL A 147 2.85 -3.14 -3.01
N ALA A 148 3.47 -4.29 -3.23
CA ALA A 148 3.84 -4.75 -4.58
C ALA A 148 2.60 -4.91 -5.48
N ALA A 149 1.53 -5.55 -4.96
CA ALA A 149 0.27 -5.67 -5.69
C ALA A 149 -0.31 -4.30 -6.06
N PHE A 150 -0.31 -3.34 -5.12
CA PHE A 150 -0.74 -1.97 -5.40
C PHE A 150 0.07 -1.34 -6.52
N LEU A 151 1.39 -1.43 -6.47
CA LEU A 151 2.26 -0.85 -7.50
C LEU A 151 2.07 -1.50 -8.87
N LEU A 152 1.91 -2.82 -8.92
CA LEU A 152 1.71 -3.55 -10.17
C LEU A 152 0.33 -3.32 -10.80
N THR A 153 -0.70 -3.10 -10.00
CA THR A 153 -2.07 -2.92 -10.49
C THR A 153 -2.48 -1.47 -10.67
N ASN A 154 -1.66 -0.52 -10.20
CA ASN A 154 -1.98 0.90 -10.30
C ASN A 154 -1.70 1.44 -11.71
N LYS A 155 -2.58 2.31 -12.20
CA LYS A 155 -2.37 3.05 -13.47
C LYS A 155 -1.29 4.12 -13.38
N VAL A 156 -0.97 4.55 -12.15
CA VAL A 156 0.07 5.55 -11.86
C VAL A 156 1.31 4.83 -11.39
N TRP A 157 2.38 4.94 -12.15
CA TRP A 157 3.66 4.37 -11.82
C TRP A 157 4.77 5.43 -11.96
N SER A 158 5.72 5.38 -11.03
CA SER A 158 6.95 6.15 -11.13
C SER A 158 8.09 5.31 -10.57
N PRO A 159 9.30 5.32 -11.17
CA PRO A 159 10.45 4.53 -10.70
C PRO A 159 10.76 4.72 -9.21
N GLN A 160 10.54 5.92 -8.67
CA GLN A 160 10.70 6.21 -7.24
C GLN A 160 9.78 5.37 -6.32
N TYR A 161 8.74 4.74 -6.84
CA TYR A 161 7.81 3.94 -6.02
C TYR A 161 8.43 2.59 -5.62
N SER A 162 9.40 2.10 -6.36
CA SER A 162 10.18 0.92 -5.95
C SER A 162 10.87 1.12 -4.59
N LEU A 163 11.27 2.36 -4.26
CA LEU A 163 11.82 2.70 -2.95
C LEU A 163 10.85 2.41 -1.78
N TRP A 164 9.54 2.34 -2.02
CA TRP A 164 8.58 1.94 -0.97
C TRP A 164 8.68 0.46 -0.63
N LEU A 165 9.11 -0.35 -1.61
CA LEU A 165 9.30 -1.79 -1.43
C LEU A 165 10.61 -2.12 -0.72
N VAL A 166 11.67 -1.33 -0.89
CA VAL A 166 13.02 -1.64 -0.34
C VAL A 166 12.98 -2.02 1.14
N PRO A 167 12.44 -1.20 2.07
CA PRO A 167 12.43 -1.56 3.50
C PRO A 167 11.56 -2.78 3.79
N LEU A 168 10.50 -3.00 3.01
CA LEU A 168 9.62 -4.16 3.15
C LEU A 168 10.29 -5.43 2.58
N ALA A 169 10.97 -5.31 1.45
CA ALA A 169 11.70 -6.40 0.81
C ALA A 169 12.83 -6.92 1.71
N VAL A 170 13.62 -6.02 2.30
CA VAL A 170 14.69 -6.38 3.26
C VAL A 170 14.14 -7.20 4.44
N LEU A 171 12.95 -6.84 4.93
CA LEU A 171 12.30 -7.54 6.04
C LEU A 171 11.57 -8.82 5.60
N ALA A 172 11.10 -8.88 4.35
CA ALA A 172 10.27 -9.96 3.83
C ALA A 172 11.08 -11.10 3.20
N ILE A 173 12.14 -10.76 2.46
CA ILE A 173 12.91 -11.70 1.64
C ILE A 173 14.12 -12.18 2.43
N PRO A 174 14.17 -13.48 2.82
CA PRO A 174 15.29 -14.01 3.60
C PRO A 174 16.56 -14.25 2.76
N HIS A 175 16.44 -14.27 1.44
CA HIS A 175 17.53 -14.61 0.52
C HIS A 175 18.21 -13.35 -0.03
N ARG A 176 19.39 -13.01 0.50
CA ARG A 176 20.17 -11.83 0.08
C ARG A 176 20.42 -11.79 -1.42
N ARG A 177 20.68 -12.92 -2.08
CA ARG A 177 20.92 -12.97 -3.53
C ARG A 177 19.70 -12.52 -4.33
N ALA A 178 18.50 -12.97 -3.97
CA ALA A 178 17.27 -12.56 -4.63
C ALA A 178 16.99 -11.06 -4.43
N LEU A 179 17.24 -10.54 -3.23
CA LEU A 179 17.10 -9.11 -2.94
C LEU A 179 18.08 -8.26 -3.76
N LEU A 180 19.36 -8.65 -3.80
CA LEU A 180 20.38 -7.94 -4.58
C LEU A 180 20.09 -8.02 -6.08
N ALA A 181 19.70 -9.19 -6.61
CA ALA A 181 19.32 -9.32 -8.01
C ALA A 181 18.15 -8.40 -8.37
N TRP A 182 17.10 -8.36 -7.54
CA TRP A 182 16.00 -7.41 -7.76
C TRP A 182 16.47 -5.96 -7.73
N MET A 183 17.27 -5.56 -6.75
CA MET A 183 17.78 -4.17 -6.65
C MET A 183 18.67 -3.79 -7.84
N THR A 184 19.43 -4.75 -8.41
CA THR A 184 20.29 -4.50 -9.59
C THR A 184 19.45 -4.31 -10.86
N VAL A 185 18.30 -4.99 -10.97
CA VAL A 185 17.40 -4.85 -12.13
C VAL A 185 16.55 -3.57 -12.03
N ASP A 186 16.26 -3.13 -10.81
CA ASP A 186 15.41 -1.97 -10.52
C ASP A 186 16.19 -0.63 -10.55
N ALA A 187 17.53 -0.67 -10.54
CA ALA A 187 18.42 0.50 -10.59
C ALA A 187 18.70 0.96 -12.02
#